data_2b43b8245af4274e0541491735ab2a6a
#
_entry.id   2b43b8245af4274e0541491735ab2a6a
#
_cell.length_a   1.000
_cell.length_b   1.000
_cell.length_c   1.000
_cell.angle_alpha   90.00
_cell.angle_beta   90.00
_cell.angle_gamma   90.00
#
_symmetry.space_group_name_H-M   'P 1'
#
loop_
_entity.id
_entity.type
_entity.pdbx_description
1 polymer ?
#
loop_
_entity_poly.entity_id
_entity_poly.type
_entity_poly.pdbx_seq_one_letter_code
_entity_poly.pdbx_strand_id
1 'polypeptide(L)'
;MNRIDDKEFVVADIPGLIEDAHIGKGLGHKFLGHIERCKVLLHLIDITNENIMENFQVIENELKAYNEKVYNKDQILVFTKCDAFNEKKLNDIKKNINGINVENAFFISSVTGFNIDSLCRKVNEIINNDKEKNDDDFDQKSSTWEP
;
A
#
# COMPACT_ATOMS: atom_id res chain seq x y z
N MET A 1 -7.85 -3.62 15.15
CA MET A 1 -7.50 -2.20 15.32
C MET A 1 -6.19 -2.10 16.07
N ASN A 2 -5.10 -1.84 15.38
CA ASN A 2 -3.80 -1.71 16.03
C ASN A 2 -3.56 -0.25 16.38
N ARG A 3 -3.50 0.02 17.67
CA ARG A 3 -3.02 1.30 18.20
C ARG A 3 -1.50 1.28 18.20
N ILE A 4 -0.90 2.17 17.45
CA ILE A 4 0.54 2.42 17.51
C ILE A 4 0.71 3.91 17.75
N ASP A 5 1.40 4.25 18.83
CA ASP A 5 1.68 5.63 19.23
C ASP A 5 0.42 6.51 19.35
N ASP A 6 -0.69 5.94 19.87
CA ASP A 6 -2.01 6.60 20.05
C ASP A 6 -2.67 7.14 18.77
N LYS A 7 -2.19 6.72 17.60
CA LYS A 7 -2.76 7.09 16.30
C LYS A 7 -3.47 5.92 15.67
N GLU A 8 -4.63 6.17 15.13
CA GLU A 8 -5.46 5.17 14.46
C GLU A 8 -5.56 5.47 12.97
N PHE A 9 -5.56 4.44 12.15
CA PHE A 9 -5.90 4.52 10.75
C PHE A 9 -6.78 3.33 10.34
N VAL A 10 -7.53 3.51 9.27
CA VAL A 10 -8.43 2.48 8.77
C VAL A 10 -7.82 1.83 7.54
N VAL A 11 -7.81 0.51 7.55
CA VAL A 11 -7.37 -0.31 6.41
C VAL A 11 -8.60 -0.90 5.74
N ALA A 12 -8.73 -0.66 4.44
CA ALA A 12 -9.79 -1.23 3.62
C ALA A 12 -9.20 -2.24 2.64
N ASP A 13 -9.83 -3.40 2.53
CA ASP A 13 -9.51 -4.38 1.51
C ASP A 13 -10.01 -3.90 0.15
N ILE A 14 -9.21 -4.12 -0.91
CA ILE A 14 -9.62 -3.86 -2.29
C ILE A 14 -9.85 -5.21 -2.96
N PRO A 15 -11.07 -5.79 -2.87
CA PRO A 15 -11.35 -7.08 -3.47
C PRO A 15 -11.40 -6.96 -5.00
N GLY A 16 -10.89 -7.97 -5.71
CA GLY A 16 -11.05 -8.13 -7.15
C GLY A 16 -10.16 -7.27 -8.04
N LEU A 17 -9.06 -6.73 -7.50
CA LEU A 17 -8.00 -6.14 -8.33
C LEU A 17 -7.13 -7.21 -9.02
N ILE A 18 -7.43 -8.49 -8.81
CA ILE A 18 -6.72 -9.60 -9.41
C ILE A 18 -7.62 -10.13 -10.50
N GLU A 19 -7.19 -10.06 -11.76
CA GLU A 19 -7.92 -10.54 -12.93
C GLU A 19 -9.23 -9.77 -13.20
N ASP A 20 -9.40 -9.23 -14.37
CA ASP A 20 -10.64 -8.66 -14.92
C ASP A 20 -11.24 -7.41 -14.22
N ALA A 21 -10.58 -6.81 -13.25
CA ALA A 21 -11.05 -5.57 -12.60
C ALA A 21 -11.24 -4.41 -13.61
N HIS A 22 -10.43 -4.38 -14.66
CA HIS A 22 -10.50 -3.39 -15.73
C HIS A 22 -11.70 -3.60 -16.68
N ILE A 23 -12.35 -4.78 -16.64
CA ILE A 23 -13.51 -5.11 -17.47
C ILE A 23 -14.84 -4.67 -16.81
N GLY A 24 -14.77 -4.07 -15.63
CA GLY A 24 -15.94 -3.52 -14.94
C GLY A 24 -16.86 -4.54 -14.32
N LYS A 25 -16.45 -5.80 -14.19
CA LYS A 25 -17.22 -6.83 -13.54
C LYS A 25 -17.11 -6.74 -12.02
N GLY A 26 -18.11 -6.18 -11.37
CA GLY A 26 -18.33 -6.28 -9.94
C GLY A 26 -17.81 -5.14 -9.08
N LEU A 27 -17.06 -4.19 -9.61
CA LEU A 27 -16.59 -3.03 -8.89
C LEU A 27 -17.26 -1.77 -9.43
N GLY A 28 -18.42 -1.41 -8.87
CA GLY A 28 -19.14 -0.21 -9.25
C GLY A 28 -18.44 1.08 -8.82
N HIS A 29 -18.96 2.21 -9.29
CA HIS A 29 -18.47 3.56 -8.98
C HIS A 29 -18.31 3.84 -7.47
N LYS A 30 -19.06 3.15 -6.60
CA LYS A 30 -18.95 3.26 -5.14
C LYS A 30 -17.60 2.78 -4.62
N PHE A 31 -17.05 1.76 -5.24
CA PHE A 31 -15.75 1.21 -4.84
C PHE A 31 -14.59 2.13 -5.23
N LEU A 32 -14.68 2.73 -6.42
CA LEU A 32 -13.74 3.77 -6.87
C LEU A 32 -13.67 4.93 -5.87
N GLY A 33 -14.81 5.39 -5.39
CA GLY A 33 -14.87 6.46 -4.39
C GLY A 33 -14.16 6.11 -3.08
N HIS A 34 -14.23 4.86 -2.65
CA HIS A 34 -13.49 4.38 -1.47
C HIS A 34 -11.98 4.36 -1.69
N ILE A 35 -11.52 3.88 -2.85
CA ILE A 35 -10.10 3.87 -3.20
C ILE A 35 -9.55 5.29 -3.34
N GLU A 36 -10.29 6.18 -3.97
CA GLU A 36 -9.89 7.57 -4.14
C GLU A 36 -9.67 8.31 -2.82
N ARG A 37 -10.36 7.88 -1.75
CA ARG A 37 -10.19 8.43 -0.39
C ARG A 37 -8.98 7.87 0.34
N CYS A 38 -8.41 6.76 -0.11
CA CYS A 38 -7.21 6.18 0.48
C CYS A 38 -6.01 7.11 0.29
N LYS A 39 -5.21 7.29 1.33
CA LYS A 39 -3.99 8.11 1.30
C LYS A 39 -2.79 7.34 0.79
N VAL A 40 -2.75 6.05 1.07
CA VAL A 40 -1.65 5.16 0.71
C VAL A 40 -2.20 3.79 0.36
N LEU A 41 -1.57 3.13 -0.61
CA LEU A 41 -1.88 1.77 -1.00
C LEU A 41 -0.81 0.82 -0.46
N LEU A 42 -1.24 -0.28 0.13
CA LEU A 42 -0.37 -1.38 0.51
C LEU A 42 -0.47 -2.46 -0.56
N HIS A 43 0.62 -2.70 -1.26
CA HIS A 43 0.71 -3.78 -2.25
C HIS A 43 1.27 -5.02 -1.56
N LEU A 44 0.40 -5.96 -1.21
CA LEU A 44 0.77 -7.17 -0.49
C LEU A 44 1.14 -8.29 -1.45
N ILE A 45 2.31 -8.88 -1.25
CA ILE A 45 2.77 -10.04 -2.01
C ILE A 45 3.12 -11.18 -1.06
N ASP A 46 2.52 -12.33 -1.29
CA ASP A 46 2.83 -13.56 -0.58
C ASP A 46 4.21 -14.08 -1.02
N ILE A 47 5.18 -14.07 -0.09
CA ILE A 47 6.56 -14.47 -0.40
C ILE A 47 6.71 -15.96 -0.70
N THR A 48 5.72 -16.77 -0.32
CA THR A 48 5.72 -18.21 -0.62
C THR A 48 5.35 -18.52 -2.07
N ASN A 49 4.89 -17.53 -2.82
CA ASN A 49 4.51 -17.66 -4.20
C ASN A 49 5.73 -17.84 -5.09
N GLU A 50 5.67 -18.78 -6.04
CA GLU A 50 6.78 -19.06 -6.95
C GLU A 50 7.02 -17.94 -7.97
N ASN A 51 5.97 -17.18 -8.30
CA ASN A 51 5.97 -16.16 -9.35
C ASN A 51 5.83 -14.74 -8.81
N ILE A 52 6.67 -14.36 -7.86
CA ILE A 52 6.62 -13.05 -7.18
C ILE A 52 6.65 -11.89 -8.18
N MET A 53 7.57 -11.91 -9.13
CA MET A 53 7.73 -10.83 -10.12
C MET A 53 6.55 -10.73 -11.06
N GLU A 54 6.03 -11.85 -11.52
CA GLU A 54 4.87 -11.89 -12.38
C GLU A 54 3.63 -11.36 -11.67
N ASN A 55 3.39 -11.79 -10.43
CA ASN A 55 2.29 -11.31 -9.61
C ASN A 55 2.37 -9.81 -9.34
N PHE A 56 3.57 -9.30 -9.04
CA PHE A 56 3.81 -7.88 -8.89
C PHE A 56 3.43 -7.11 -10.15
N GLN A 57 3.90 -7.58 -11.31
CA GLN A 57 3.67 -6.91 -12.59
C GLN A 57 2.19 -6.92 -12.98
N VAL A 58 1.48 -8.02 -12.70
CA VAL A 58 0.03 -8.11 -12.95
C VAL A 58 -0.72 -7.04 -12.17
N ILE A 59 -0.44 -6.88 -10.89
CA ILE A 59 -1.11 -5.88 -10.05
C ILE A 59 -0.75 -4.45 -10.50
N GLU A 60 0.50 -4.19 -10.83
CA GLU A 60 0.92 -2.88 -11.35
C GLU A 60 0.17 -2.51 -12.64
N ASN A 61 0.06 -3.46 -13.56
CA ASN A 61 -0.64 -3.26 -14.83
C ASN A 61 -2.14 -3.05 -14.61
N GLU A 62 -2.76 -3.83 -13.71
CA GLU A 62 -4.17 -3.70 -13.37
C GLU A 62 -4.49 -2.35 -12.73
N LEU A 63 -3.64 -1.86 -11.83
CA LEU A 63 -3.80 -0.53 -11.23
C LEU A 63 -3.73 0.58 -12.28
N LYS A 64 -2.78 0.50 -13.20
CA LYS A 64 -2.65 1.46 -14.30
C LYS A 64 -3.87 1.47 -15.21
N ALA A 65 -4.35 0.29 -15.59
CA ALA A 65 -5.52 0.14 -16.45
C ALA A 65 -6.80 0.59 -15.77
N TYR A 66 -6.87 0.43 -14.45
CA TYR A 66 -8.05 0.74 -13.66
C TYR A 66 -8.25 2.25 -13.47
N ASN A 67 -7.25 2.95 -12.95
CA ASN A 67 -7.33 4.39 -12.70
C ASN A 67 -5.93 4.97 -12.44
N GLU A 68 -5.53 5.91 -13.26
CA GLU A 68 -4.24 6.59 -13.14
C GLU A 68 -4.07 7.34 -11.82
N LYS A 69 -5.13 7.95 -11.30
CA LYS A 69 -5.10 8.65 -10.01
C LYS A 69 -4.82 7.70 -8.84
N VAL A 70 -5.37 6.49 -8.89
CA VAL A 70 -5.11 5.45 -7.91
C VAL A 70 -3.68 4.94 -8.04
N TYR A 71 -3.22 4.71 -9.26
CA TYR A 71 -1.86 4.27 -9.54
C TYR A 71 -0.80 5.26 -9.03
N ASN A 72 -1.07 6.55 -9.12
CA ASN A 72 -0.16 7.62 -8.70
C ASN A 72 -0.18 7.90 -7.19
N LYS A 73 -1.02 7.24 -6.42
CA LYS A 73 -0.98 7.33 -4.95
C LYS A 73 0.31 6.73 -4.40
N ASP A 74 0.71 7.19 -3.21
CA ASP A 74 1.82 6.58 -2.48
C ASP A 74 1.55 5.08 -2.27
N GLN A 75 2.52 4.26 -2.62
CA GLN A 75 2.43 2.81 -2.50
C GLN A 75 3.56 2.28 -1.62
N ILE A 76 3.21 1.35 -0.74
CA ILE A 76 4.18 0.60 0.06
C ILE A 76 4.10 -0.87 -0.38
N LEU A 77 5.24 -1.41 -0.83
CA LEU A 77 5.35 -2.83 -1.15
C LEU A 77 5.59 -3.63 0.12
N VAL A 78 4.78 -4.65 0.34
CA VAL A 78 4.81 -5.48 1.54
C VAL A 78 4.87 -6.95 1.16
N PHE A 79 5.94 -7.63 1.54
CA PHE A 79 6.05 -9.08 1.41
C PHE A 79 5.53 -9.75 2.68
N THR A 80 4.53 -10.60 2.51
CA THR A 80 3.84 -11.27 3.62
C THR A 80 4.33 -12.71 3.79
N LYS A 81 3.98 -13.32 4.91
CA LYS A 81 4.30 -14.72 5.27
C LYS A 81 5.79 -15.00 5.38
N CYS A 82 6.57 -14.04 5.84
CA CYS A 82 8.01 -14.18 6.00
C CYS A 82 8.42 -15.22 7.06
N ASP A 83 7.51 -15.63 7.93
CA ASP A 83 7.69 -16.72 8.88
C ASP A 83 7.82 -18.10 8.23
N ALA A 84 7.36 -18.25 6.98
CA ALA A 84 7.48 -19.51 6.24
C ALA A 84 8.92 -19.90 5.86
N PHE A 85 9.84 -18.93 5.88
CA PHE A 85 11.23 -19.12 5.49
C PHE A 85 12.20 -18.68 6.57
N ASN A 86 13.39 -19.32 6.58
CA ASN A 86 14.49 -18.87 7.44
C ASN A 86 15.16 -17.62 6.85
N GLU A 87 16.02 -16.99 7.65
CA GLU A 87 16.72 -15.75 7.28
C GLU A 87 17.56 -15.91 6.00
N LYS A 88 18.24 -17.04 5.86
CA LYS A 88 19.06 -17.33 4.67
C LYS A 88 18.22 -17.36 3.40
N LYS A 89 17.06 -18.03 3.42
CA LYS A 89 16.17 -18.11 2.27
C LYS A 89 15.52 -16.78 1.95
N LEU A 90 15.15 -15.99 2.96
CA LEU A 90 14.66 -14.62 2.77
C LEU A 90 15.71 -13.74 2.09
N ASN A 91 16.96 -13.82 2.50
CA ASN A 91 18.05 -13.07 1.88
C ASN A 91 18.29 -13.50 0.44
N ASP A 92 18.20 -14.78 0.14
CA ASP A 92 18.31 -15.29 -1.23
C ASP A 92 17.17 -14.78 -2.12
N ILE A 93 15.94 -14.74 -1.61
CA ILE A 93 14.79 -14.18 -2.32
C ILE A 93 14.99 -12.69 -2.58
N LYS A 94 15.44 -11.92 -1.59
CA LYS A 94 15.73 -10.49 -1.74
C LYS A 94 16.76 -10.21 -2.84
N LYS A 95 17.78 -11.06 -2.96
CA LYS A 95 18.80 -10.94 -4.01
C LYS A 95 18.28 -11.28 -5.41
N ASN A 96 17.31 -12.17 -5.49
CA ASN A 96 16.77 -12.68 -6.74
C ASN A 96 15.60 -11.86 -7.28
N ILE A 97 15.04 -10.93 -6.50
CA ILE A 97 14.00 -10.02 -6.94
C ILE A 97 14.64 -8.84 -7.67
N ASN A 98 14.66 -8.92 -8.99
CA ASN A 98 15.18 -7.88 -9.86
C ASN A 98 14.05 -6.96 -10.34
N GLY A 99 14.30 -5.66 -10.37
CA GLY A 99 13.33 -4.67 -10.87
C GLY A 99 12.33 -4.16 -9.83
N ILE A 100 12.37 -4.66 -8.60
CA ILE A 100 11.61 -4.13 -7.48
C ILE A 100 12.58 -3.45 -6.50
N ASN A 101 12.23 -2.26 -6.03
CA ASN A 101 13.01 -1.58 -5.00
C ASN A 101 12.77 -2.23 -3.63
N VAL A 102 13.58 -3.24 -3.33
CA VAL A 102 13.47 -4.05 -2.11
C VAL A 102 13.88 -3.26 -0.85
N GLU A 103 14.69 -2.23 -1.01
CA GLU A 103 15.16 -1.41 0.11
C GLU A 103 14.01 -0.65 0.79
N ASN A 104 13.00 -0.25 0.04
CA ASN A 104 11.82 0.43 0.56
C ASN A 104 10.63 -0.51 0.81
N ALA A 105 10.82 -1.81 0.62
CA ALA A 105 9.80 -2.81 0.88
C ALA A 105 9.80 -3.28 2.33
N PHE A 106 8.65 -3.69 2.83
CA PHE A 106 8.50 -4.30 4.14
C PHE A 106 8.34 -5.81 4.02
N PHE A 107 9.07 -6.53 4.84
CA PHE A 107 8.96 -7.99 4.99
C PHE A 107 8.31 -8.28 6.32
N ILE A 108 7.10 -8.82 6.31
CA ILE A 108 6.28 -8.97 7.51
C ILE A 108 5.78 -10.40 7.70
N SER A 109 5.38 -10.70 8.94
CA SER A 109 4.58 -11.88 9.28
C SER A 109 3.44 -11.47 10.20
N SER A 110 2.22 -11.65 9.76
CA SER A 110 1.04 -11.42 10.59
C SER A 110 0.88 -12.50 11.68
N VAL A 111 1.41 -13.69 11.44
CA VAL A 111 1.35 -14.79 12.40
C VAL A 111 2.24 -14.53 13.61
N THR A 112 3.48 -14.06 13.38
CA THR A 112 4.45 -13.78 14.45
C THR A 112 4.43 -12.33 14.93
N GLY A 113 3.83 -11.42 14.17
CA GLY A 113 3.88 -9.98 14.40
C GLY A 113 5.15 -9.31 13.90
N PHE A 114 6.03 -10.06 13.24
CA PHE A 114 7.31 -9.53 12.76
C PHE A 114 7.11 -8.34 11.82
N ASN A 115 7.76 -7.22 12.13
CA ASN A 115 7.76 -5.96 11.37
C ASN A 115 6.39 -5.28 11.17
N ILE A 116 5.34 -5.75 11.80
CA ILE A 116 4.00 -5.14 11.71
C ILE A 116 4.02 -3.72 12.28
N ASP A 117 4.65 -3.51 13.43
CA ASP A 117 4.73 -2.18 14.06
C ASP A 117 5.48 -1.17 13.19
N SER A 118 6.57 -1.58 12.57
CA SER A 118 7.34 -0.74 11.65
C SER A 118 6.53 -0.33 10.42
N LEU A 119 5.78 -1.26 9.85
CA LEU A 119 4.88 -0.97 8.73
C LEU A 119 3.78 0.02 9.13
N CYS A 120 3.14 -0.19 10.27
CA CYS A 120 2.09 0.70 10.76
C CYS A 120 2.60 2.11 11.06
N ARG A 121 3.81 2.25 11.60
CA ARG A 121 4.44 3.57 11.80
C ARG A 121 4.69 4.28 10.47
N LYS A 122 5.15 3.57 9.46
CA LYS A 122 5.35 4.13 8.12
C LYS A 122 4.04 4.61 7.49
N VAL A 123 2.98 3.83 7.61
CA VAL A 123 1.64 4.21 7.14
C VAL A 123 1.15 5.47 7.87
N ASN A 124 1.29 5.52 9.18
CA ASN A 124 0.91 6.69 9.98
C ASN A 124 1.69 7.94 9.58
N GLU A 125 2.98 7.81 9.34
CA GLU A 125 3.83 8.91 8.89
C GLU A 125 3.33 9.51 7.57
N ILE A 126 3.02 8.68 6.58
CA ILE A 126 2.52 9.13 5.28
C ILE A 126 1.16 9.81 5.43
N ILE A 127 0.24 9.23 6.18
CA ILE A 127 -1.10 9.78 6.39
C ILE A 127 -1.04 11.13 7.11
N ASN A 128 -0.20 11.28 8.11
CA ASN A 128 -0.06 12.51 8.88
C ASN A 128 0.62 13.62 8.07
N ASN A 129 1.62 13.31 7.27
CA ASN A 129 2.25 14.28 6.39
C ASN A 129 1.26 14.85 5.38
N ASP A 130 0.37 14.05 4.84
CA ASP A 130 -0.69 14.51 3.95
C ASP A 130 -1.72 15.42 4.65
N LYS A 131 -2.03 15.17 5.92
CA LYS A 131 -2.91 16.03 6.71
C LYS A 131 -2.29 17.40 6.93
N GLU A 132 -1.02 17.47 7.29
CA GLU A 132 -0.30 18.73 7.48
C GLU A 132 -0.28 19.59 6.22
N LYS A 133 -0.03 18.98 5.05
CA LYS A 133 -0.08 19.68 3.77
C LYS A 133 -1.46 20.25 3.44
N ASN A 134 -2.52 19.50 3.73
CA ASN A 134 -3.88 19.96 3.49
C ASN A 134 -4.29 21.10 4.43
N ASP A 135 -3.82 21.07 5.67
CA ASP A 135 -4.07 22.14 6.65
C ASP A 135 -3.32 23.43 6.26
N ASP A 136 -2.08 23.32 5.81
CA ASP A 136 -1.29 24.45 5.30
C ASP A 136 -1.94 25.09 4.06
N ASP A 137 -2.45 24.29 3.13
CA ASP A 137 -3.17 24.78 1.96
C ASP A 137 -4.49 25.49 2.33
N PHE A 138 -5.15 25.03 3.38
CA PHE A 138 -6.37 25.65 3.88
C PHE A 138 -6.08 27.00 4.54
N ASP A 139 -5.05 27.09 5.35
CA ASP A 139 -4.61 28.32 6.01
C ASP A 139 -4.14 29.37 4.99
N GLN A 140 -3.44 28.96 3.94
CA GLN A 140 -3.03 29.87 2.86
C GLN A 140 -4.23 30.40 2.07
N LYS A 141 -5.25 29.59 1.83
CA LYS A 141 -6.48 30.02 1.16
C LYS A 141 -7.34 30.93 2.03
N SER A 142 -7.34 30.73 3.34
CA SER A 142 -8.09 31.58 4.27
C SER A 142 -7.43 32.95 4.47
N SER A 143 -6.11 33.04 4.33
CA SER A 143 -5.35 34.29 4.46
C SER A 143 -5.48 35.22 3.25
N THR A 144 -6.00 34.76 2.12
CA THR A 144 -6.23 35.57 0.90
C THR A 144 -7.63 36.17 0.81
N TRP A 145 -8.50 35.93 1.79
CA TRP A 145 -9.83 36.49 1.88
C TRP A 145 -9.77 37.79 2.68
N GLU A 146 -9.46 38.88 2.02
CA GLU A 146 -9.81 40.24 2.50
C GLU A 146 -11.11 40.66 1.83
N PRO A 147 -12.08 41.23 2.60
CA PRO A 147 -13.30 41.77 2.05
C PRO A 147 -13.03 43.06 1.25
#